data_5546c023906ef239f59168b84ce5de09
#
_entry.id   5546c023906ef239f59168b84ce5de09
#
_cell.length_a   1.000
_cell.length_b   1.000
_cell.length_c   1.000
_cell.angle_alpha   90.00
_cell.angle_beta   90.00
_cell.angle_gamma   90.00
#
_symmetry.space_group_name_H-M   'P 1'
#
loop_
_entity.id
_entity.type
_entity.pdbx_description
1 polymer ?
#
loop_
_entity_poly.entity_id
_entity_poly.type
_entity_poly.pdbx_seq_one_letter_code
_entity_poly.pdbx_strand_id
1 'polypeptide(L)'
;MCWSAPLSADLKEAPAAVAVDARVAPEACRSMAEVRHGVDALDRALVVLLAERQRYMDAAARIKPDRSVVHDDARIEDVVSKVLAAAGPAGLSPAIAEPVWRTLIDRCIAHEFETWDRTRV
;
A
#
# COMPACT_ATOMS: atom_id res chain seq x y z
N MET A 1 1.69 4.22 -20.19
CA MET A 1 1.40 3.51 -20.01
C MET A 1 1.38 2.81 -19.81
N CYS A 2 1.81 2.29 -19.61
CA CYS A 2 1.14 1.61 -19.84
C CYS A 2 0.84 0.37 -19.26
N TRP A 3 0.09 0.06 -18.91
CA TRP A 3 -0.64 -1.15 -18.64
C TRP A 3 -0.96 -1.85 -19.95
N SER A 4 -0.15 -2.78 -20.30
CA SER A 4 -0.15 -3.26 -21.67
C SER A 4 -0.81 -4.62 -21.83
N ALA A 5 -0.95 -5.41 -20.79
CA ALA A 5 -1.47 -6.76 -20.93
C ALA A 5 -2.75 -6.95 -20.11
N PRO A 6 -3.81 -7.46 -20.71
CA PRO A 6 -4.98 -7.83 -19.94
C PRO A 6 -4.65 -9.00 -19.02
N LEU A 7 -5.25 -8.98 -17.86
CA LEU A 7 -5.19 -10.11 -16.96
C LEU A 7 -6.08 -11.24 -17.48
N SER A 8 -5.97 -12.40 -16.84
CA SER A 8 -6.76 -13.57 -17.22
C SER A 8 -8.26 -13.30 -17.23
N ALA A 9 -8.99 -13.96 -18.12
CA ALA A 9 -10.45 -13.91 -18.14
C ALA A 9 -11.07 -14.46 -16.85
N ASP A 10 -10.33 -15.25 -16.09
CA ASP A 10 -10.76 -15.81 -14.81
C ASP A 10 -10.49 -14.87 -13.65
N LEU A 11 -10.06 -13.67 -13.91
CA LEU A 11 -9.70 -12.68 -12.92
C LEU A 11 -10.90 -12.35 -12.04
N LYS A 12 -10.72 -12.51 -10.73
CA LYS A 12 -11.65 -11.98 -9.74
C LYS A 12 -11.27 -10.56 -9.46
N GLU A 13 -12.19 -9.65 -9.71
CA GLU A 13 -11.93 -8.25 -9.48
C GLU A 13 -11.91 -7.92 -8.00
N ALA A 14 -11.02 -7.02 -7.63
CA ALA A 14 -11.00 -6.44 -6.29
C ALA A 14 -12.23 -5.55 -6.09
N PRO A 15 -12.60 -5.25 -4.84
CA PRO A 15 -13.68 -4.31 -4.56
C PRO A 15 -13.47 -2.97 -5.26
N ALA A 16 -14.55 -2.22 -5.44
CA ALA A 16 -14.54 -0.90 -6.05
C ALA A 16 -13.56 0.04 -5.34
N ALA A 17 -13.13 1.06 -6.06
CA ALA A 17 -12.20 2.06 -5.55
C ALA A 17 -12.66 2.65 -4.22
N VAL A 18 -11.71 2.94 -3.35
CA VAL A 18 -11.97 3.52 -2.04
C VAL A 18 -12.51 4.94 -2.21
N ALA A 19 -13.65 5.20 -1.58
CA ALA A 19 -14.21 6.54 -1.53
C ALA A 19 -13.53 7.35 -0.45
N VAL A 20 -13.24 8.60 -0.76
CA VAL A 20 -12.73 9.56 0.22
C VAL A 20 -13.85 10.50 0.61
N ASP A 21 -14.07 10.70 1.91
CA ASP A 21 -15.12 11.57 2.40
C ASP A 21 -14.94 13.01 1.90
N ALA A 22 -16.06 13.71 1.73
CA ALA A 22 -16.07 15.09 1.30
C ALA A 22 -15.25 15.97 2.23
N ARG A 23 -14.45 16.85 1.67
CA ARG A 23 -13.53 17.71 2.41
C ARG A 23 -13.20 18.96 1.61
N VAL A 24 -12.76 19.99 2.31
CA VAL A 24 -12.26 21.19 1.66
C VAL A 24 -10.89 20.87 1.04
N ALA A 25 -10.68 21.29 -0.22
CA ALA A 25 -9.39 21.08 -0.88
C ALA A 25 -8.26 21.75 -0.09
N PRO A 26 -7.06 21.17 -0.08
CA PRO A 26 -5.94 21.73 0.70
C PRO A 26 -5.73 23.21 0.42
N GLU A 27 -5.76 23.60 -0.85
CA GLU A 27 -5.51 24.99 -1.28
C GLU A 27 -6.62 25.96 -0.87
N ALA A 28 -7.81 25.45 -0.53
CA ALA A 28 -8.96 26.26 -0.15
C ALA A 28 -9.21 26.28 1.35
N CYS A 29 -8.42 25.55 2.15
CA CYS A 29 -8.57 25.53 3.60
C CYS A 29 -8.26 26.89 4.20
N ARG A 30 -9.12 27.33 5.14
CA ARG A 30 -8.99 28.62 5.83
C ARG A 30 -8.88 28.47 7.35
N SER A 31 -8.95 27.25 7.87
CA SER A 31 -8.85 26.98 9.28
C SER A 31 -8.14 25.66 9.53
N MET A 32 -7.57 25.50 10.70
CA MET A 32 -6.97 24.23 11.09
C MET A 32 -8.02 23.12 11.23
N ALA A 33 -9.26 23.47 11.57
CA ALA A 33 -10.34 22.49 11.60
C ALA A 33 -10.57 21.87 10.23
N GLU A 34 -10.55 22.68 9.17
CA GLU A 34 -10.69 22.17 7.79
C GLU A 34 -9.50 21.31 7.38
N VAL A 35 -8.27 21.72 7.76
CA VAL A 35 -7.06 20.93 7.49
C VAL A 35 -7.15 19.55 8.16
N ARG A 36 -7.47 19.53 9.44
CA ARG A 36 -7.55 18.28 10.19
C ARG A 36 -8.67 17.37 9.68
N HIS A 37 -9.81 17.94 9.33
CA HIS A 37 -10.91 17.19 8.73
C HIS A 37 -10.46 16.50 7.44
N GLY A 38 -9.73 17.21 6.57
CA GLY A 38 -9.20 16.67 5.33
C GLY A 38 -8.19 15.56 5.56
N VAL A 39 -7.26 15.76 6.50
CA VAL A 39 -6.26 14.74 6.87
C VAL A 39 -6.96 13.48 7.39
N ASP A 40 -7.94 13.63 8.28
CA ASP A 40 -8.66 12.49 8.83
C ASP A 40 -9.42 11.72 7.75
N ALA A 41 -10.02 12.43 6.79
CA ALA A 41 -10.71 11.80 5.66
C ALA A 41 -9.75 10.96 4.81
N LEU A 42 -8.56 11.51 4.51
CA LEU A 42 -7.55 10.79 3.75
C LEU A 42 -7.00 9.60 4.53
N ASP A 43 -6.77 9.75 5.82
CA ASP A 43 -6.25 8.66 6.65
C ASP A 43 -7.22 7.48 6.68
N ARG A 44 -8.52 7.73 6.78
CA ARG A 44 -9.52 6.67 6.73
C ARG A 44 -9.46 5.90 5.40
N ALA A 45 -9.28 6.60 4.29
CA ALA A 45 -9.13 5.98 2.98
C ALA A 45 -7.82 5.18 2.88
N LEU A 46 -6.73 5.75 3.40
CA LEU A 46 -5.43 5.07 3.44
C LEU A 46 -5.48 3.77 4.24
N VAL A 47 -6.16 3.78 5.38
CA VAL A 47 -6.32 2.56 6.20
C VAL A 47 -7.00 1.45 5.40
N VAL A 48 -8.03 1.77 4.64
CA VAL A 48 -8.74 0.79 3.81
C VAL A 48 -7.81 0.23 2.72
N LEU A 49 -7.03 1.10 2.08
CA LEU A 49 -6.05 0.66 1.07
C LEU A 49 -4.94 -0.20 1.68
N LEU A 50 -4.45 0.18 2.84
CA LEU A 50 -3.43 -0.61 3.54
C LEU A 50 -3.98 -1.97 3.97
N ALA A 51 -5.25 -2.03 4.37
CA ALA A 51 -5.90 -3.30 4.71
C ALA A 51 -5.98 -4.23 3.50
N GLU A 52 -6.28 -3.69 2.32
CA GLU A 52 -6.25 -4.49 1.08
C GLU A 52 -4.82 -4.95 0.78
N ARG A 53 -3.84 -4.06 0.90
CA ARG A 53 -2.43 -4.40 0.70
C ARG A 53 -1.99 -5.53 1.64
N GLN A 54 -2.45 -5.50 2.88
CA GLN A 54 -2.18 -6.56 3.86
C GLN A 54 -2.73 -7.91 3.39
N ARG A 55 -3.91 -7.92 2.76
CA ARG A 55 -4.48 -9.17 2.22
C ARG A 55 -3.63 -9.74 1.08
N TYR A 56 -2.92 -8.89 0.33
CA TYR A 56 -1.94 -9.38 -0.65
C TYR A 56 -0.73 -10.01 0.02
N MET A 57 -0.35 -9.55 1.20
CA MET A 57 0.70 -10.23 1.98
C MET A 57 0.24 -11.59 2.47
N ASP A 58 -1.01 -11.71 2.87
CA ASP A 58 -1.59 -13.00 3.26
C ASP A 58 -1.61 -13.97 2.06
N ALA A 59 -1.97 -13.46 0.88
CA ALA A 59 -1.92 -14.26 -0.35
C ALA A 59 -0.49 -14.69 -0.69
N ALA A 60 0.48 -13.81 -0.52
CA ALA A 60 1.89 -14.12 -0.77
C ALA A 60 2.36 -15.23 0.19
N ALA A 61 1.99 -15.16 1.46
CA ALA A 61 2.32 -16.19 2.44
C ALA A 61 1.74 -17.54 2.05
N ARG A 62 0.52 -17.55 1.49
CA ARG A 62 -0.13 -18.78 1.03
C ARG A 62 0.56 -19.41 -0.18
N ILE A 63 1.05 -18.54 -1.09
CA ILE A 63 1.55 -18.98 -2.40
C ILE A 63 3.04 -19.33 -2.35
N LYS A 64 3.85 -18.61 -1.58
CA LYS A 64 5.30 -18.86 -1.51
C LYS A 64 5.56 -20.26 -1.00
N PRO A 65 6.43 -21.02 -1.68
CA PRO A 65 6.66 -22.42 -1.30
C PRO A 65 7.60 -22.59 -0.11
N ASP A 66 8.38 -21.56 0.24
CA ASP A 66 9.43 -21.65 1.24
C ASP A 66 9.44 -20.38 2.10
N ARG A 67 9.57 -20.59 3.40
CA ARG A 67 9.65 -19.49 4.37
C ARG A 67 10.83 -18.55 4.07
N SER A 68 11.92 -19.09 3.55
CA SER A 68 13.12 -18.29 3.27
C SER A 68 12.93 -17.21 2.21
N VAL A 69 11.89 -17.30 1.39
CA VAL A 69 11.62 -16.29 0.34
C VAL A 69 10.65 -15.22 0.78
N VAL A 70 10.18 -15.25 2.02
CA VAL A 70 9.30 -14.20 2.57
C VAL A 70 10.05 -12.86 2.63
N HIS A 71 11.29 -12.87 3.13
CA HIS A 71 12.14 -11.68 3.11
C HIS A 71 12.98 -11.70 1.83
N ASP A 72 12.80 -10.68 0.99
CA ASP A 72 13.47 -10.58 -0.31
C ASP A 72 13.98 -9.15 -0.48
N ASP A 73 15.29 -8.96 -0.27
CA ASP A 73 15.92 -7.65 -0.34
C ASP A 73 15.77 -7.00 -1.72
N ALA A 74 15.88 -7.78 -2.78
CA ALA A 74 15.74 -7.25 -4.14
C ALA A 74 14.32 -6.73 -4.37
N ARG A 75 13.32 -7.43 -3.86
CA ARG A 75 11.92 -7.00 -3.96
C ARG A 75 11.67 -5.74 -3.13
N ILE A 76 12.28 -5.61 -1.96
CA ILE A 76 12.17 -4.41 -1.13
C ILE A 76 12.65 -3.18 -1.92
N GLU A 77 13.83 -3.26 -2.53
CA GLU A 77 14.36 -2.14 -3.29
C GLU A 77 13.54 -1.86 -4.55
N ASP A 78 12.99 -2.88 -5.18
CA ASP A 78 12.08 -2.73 -6.31
C ASP A 78 10.82 -1.94 -5.91
N VAL A 79 10.21 -2.29 -4.78
CA VAL A 79 9.03 -1.57 -4.28
C VAL A 79 9.35 -0.12 -3.95
N VAL A 80 10.44 0.13 -3.25
CA VAL A 80 10.86 1.50 -2.89
C VAL A 80 11.09 2.33 -4.16
N SER A 81 11.78 1.75 -5.14
CA SER A 81 12.03 2.42 -6.42
C SER A 81 10.73 2.77 -7.14
N LYS A 82 9.77 1.86 -7.18
CA LYS A 82 8.46 2.09 -7.81
C LYS A 82 7.66 3.16 -7.08
N VAL A 83 7.70 3.15 -5.76
CA VAL A 83 7.00 4.16 -4.95
C VAL A 83 7.59 5.54 -5.17
N LEU A 84 8.91 5.65 -5.21
CA LEU A 84 9.57 6.94 -5.46
C LEU A 84 9.28 7.45 -6.87
N ALA A 85 9.22 6.54 -7.86
CA ALA A 85 8.85 6.90 -9.22
C ALA A 85 7.41 7.40 -9.31
N ALA A 86 6.51 6.84 -8.51
CA ALA A 86 5.10 7.28 -8.45
C ALA A 86 4.94 8.58 -7.67
N ALA A 87 5.77 8.79 -6.65
CA ALA A 87 5.70 9.97 -5.78
C ALA A 87 5.97 11.27 -6.54
N GLY A 88 6.92 11.26 -7.49
CA GLY A 88 7.30 12.45 -8.23
C GLY A 88 6.12 13.13 -8.93
N PRO A 89 5.44 12.44 -9.88
CA PRO A 89 4.27 13.01 -10.57
C PRO A 89 3.12 13.36 -9.63
N ALA A 90 2.97 12.63 -8.53
CA ALA A 90 1.92 12.90 -7.55
C ALA A 90 2.22 14.09 -6.64
N GLY A 91 3.47 14.59 -6.66
CA GLY A 91 3.88 15.67 -5.79
C GLY A 91 4.10 15.26 -4.34
N LEU A 92 4.30 13.97 -4.08
CA LEU A 92 4.61 13.48 -2.74
C LEU A 92 6.13 13.54 -2.50
N SER A 93 6.52 14.21 -1.40
CA SER A 93 7.94 14.34 -1.05
C SER A 93 8.59 12.97 -0.85
N PRO A 94 9.75 12.72 -1.48
CA PRO A 94 10.50 11.47 -1.21
C PRO A 94 10.95 11.36 0.25
N ALA A 95 11.15 12.48 0.93
CA ALA A 95 11.49 12.47 2.35
C ALA A 95 10.35 11.95 3.23
N ILE A 96 9.12 11.97 2.71
CA ILE A 96 7.96 11.31 3.34
C ILE A 96 7.82 9.89 2.82
N ALA A 97 7.82 9.73 1.51
CA ALA A 97 7.49 8.46 0.87
C ALA A 97 8.47 7.35 1.24
N GLU A 98 9.76 7.62 1.18
CA GLU A 98 10.76 6.56 1.39
C GLU A 98 10.73 5.96 2.80
N PRO A 99 10.85 6.77 3.88
CA PRO A 99 10.84 6.18 5.22
C PRO A 99 9.49 5.55 5.57
N VAL A 100 8.39 6.12 5.09
CA VAL A 100 7.06 5.52 5.32
C VAL A 100 6.98 4.14 4.67
N TRP A 101 7.38 4.03 3.40
CA TRP A 101 7.31 2.74 2.71
C TRP A 101 8.29 1.72 3.25
N ARG A 102 9.49 2.11 3.64
CA ARG A 102 10.43 1.18 4.25
C ARG A 102 9.90 0.61 5.56
N THR A 103 9.27 1.44 6.38
CA THR A 103 8.62 0.97 7.62
C THR A 103 7.43 0.08 7.31
N LEU A 104 6.59 0.48 6.35
CA LEU A 104 5.44 -0.32 5.92
C LEU A 104 5.87 -1.70 5.43
N ILE A 105 6.90 -1.75 4.58
CA ILE A 105 7.44 -3.00 4.04
C ILE A 105 7.95 -3.88 5.19
N ASP A 106 8.70 -3.31 6.12
CA ASP A 106 9.23 -4.04 7.27
C ASP A 106 8.13 -4.67 8.10
N ARG A 107 7.08 -3.91 8.40
CA ARG A 107 5.94 -4.42 9.17
C ARG A 107 5.14 -5.46 8.41
N CYS A 108 5.03 -5.30 7.10
CA CYS A 108 4.33 -6.27 6.25
C CYS A 108 5.11 -7.57 6.13
N ILE A 109 6.43 -7.53 6.09
CA ILE A 109 7.26 -8.75 6.10
C ILE A 109 7.07 -9.48 7.43
N ALA A 110 7.07 -8.78 8.56
CA ALA A 110 6.81 -9.39 9.85
C ALA A 110 5.44 -10.07 9.89
N HIS A 111 4.41 -9.40 9.37
CA HIS A 111 3.06 -9.96 9.27
C HIS A 111 3.04 -11.20 8.38
N GLU A 112 3.74 -11.17 7.26
CA GLU A 112 3.79 -12.31 6.33
C GLU A 112 4.46 -13.53 6.98
N PHE A 113 5.52 -13.33 7.76
CA PHE A 113 6.13 -14.41 8.53
C PHE A 113 5.16 -15.02 9.54
N GLU A 114 4.42 -14.19 10.27
CA GLU A 114 3.42 -14.66 11.22
C GLU A 114 2.35 -15.49 10.50
N THR A 115 1.86 -15.03 9.37
CA THR A 115 0.86 -15.73 8.58
C THR A 115 1.42 -17.04 8.04
N TRP A 116 2.65 -17.03 7.53
CA TRP A 116 3.32 -18.24 7.06
C TRP A 116 3.38 -19.28 8.17
N ASP A 117 3.89 -18.89 9.33
CA ASP A 117 4.08 -19.81 10.45
C ASP A 117 2.75 -20.37 10.97
N ARG A 118 1.72 -19.52 11.06
CA ARG A 118 0.40 -19.93 11.54
C ARG A 118 -0.29 -20.90 10.59
N THR A 119 -0.09 -20.73 9.28
CA THR A 119 -0.82 -21.52 8.27
C THR A 119 -0.08 -22.79 7.83
N ARG A 120 1.12 -23.04 8.32
CA ARG A 120 1.95 -24.21 7.99
C ARG A 120 2.09 -25.20 9.16
N VAL A 121 1.18 -25.21 10.06
CA VAL A 121 1.19 -26.15 11.20
C VAL A 121 0.63 -27.51 10.84
#